data_263d4278ddc469438c742e43cabde667
#
_entry.id   263d4278ddc469438c742e43cabde667
#
_cell.length_a   1.000
_cell.length_b   1.000
_cell.length_c   1.000
_cell.angle_alpha   90.00
_cell.angle_beta   90.00
_cell.angle_gamma   90.00
#
_symmetry.space_group_name_H-M   'P 1'
#
loop_
_entity.id
_entity.type
_entity.pdbx_description
1 polymer ?
#
loop_
_entity_poly.entity_id
_entity_poly.type
_entity_poly.pdbx_seq_one_letter_code
_entity_poly.pdbx_strand_id
1 'polypeptide(L)'
;IDRKDINAAIKVLKKGTLSDFLGEKSPKFYGGYNVQKFERYLEKYFKVKHAITTNSWTSGLIAAVGAIGTEPGDEIIVTTWTMCASATAILHWNAIPIFADIETETFNIDPKSIEKNITKKTIAILAVDIFGHPANMKMINKIAKKYNLKVITDNAQSIGTYYDKKYSGTQGDIGGFSLNCHKHINTGEGGILITDNDEYANRLRHIRNHAEAVVSNDINNFTPNMIGH
;
A
#
# COMPACT_ATOMS: atom_id res chain seq x y z
N ILE A 1 16.58 10.34 -15.93
CA ILE A 1 17.71 9.44 -15.59
C ILE A 1 18.99 10.18 -15.91
N ASP A 2 19.78 10.48 -14.91
CA ASP A 2 21.05 11.16 -15.05
C ASP A 2 22.26 10.19 -14.88
N ARG A 3 23.46 10.76 -14.95
CA ARG A 3 24.72 9.99 -14.81
C ARG A 3 24.86 9.34 -13.42
N LYS A 4 24.23 9.92 -12.38
CA LYS A 4 24.28 9.37 -11.02
C LYS A 4 23.42 8.13 -10.91
N ASP A 5 22.23 8.14 -11.56
CA ASP A 5 21.32 6.98 -11.61
C ASP A 5 21.98 5.81 -12.34
N ILE A 6 22.60 6.09 -13.50
CA ILE A 6 23.34 5.09 -14.29
C ILE A 6 24.47 4.48 -13.45
N ASN A 7 25.28 5.32 -12.80
CA ASN A 7 26.38 4.85 -11.98
C ASN A 7 25.92 4.04 -10.76
N ALA A 8 24.79 4.38 -10.16
CA ALA A 8 24.20 3.61 -9.07
C ALA A 8 23.77 2.21 -9.54
N ALA A 9 23.11 2.13 -10.69
CA ALA A 9 22.73 0.84 -11.29
C ALA A 9 23.95 -0.03 -11.65
N ILE A 10 24.97 0.56 -12.29
CA ILE A 10 26.21 -0.14 -12.64
C ILE A 10 26.91 -0.67 -11.37
N LYS A 11 26.90 0.08 -10.27
CA LYS A 11 27.48 -0.35 -9.00
C LYS A 11 26.79 -1.61 -8.44
N VAL A 12 25.47 -1.68 -8.55
CA VAL A 12 24.69 -2.88 -8.14
C VAL A 12 25.02 -4.06 -9.04
N LEU A 13 24.99 -3.86 -10.36
CA LEU A 13 25.32 -4.90 -11.34
C LEU A 13 26.73 -5.48 -11.14
N LYS A 14 27.73 -4.61 -10.92
CA LYS A 14 29.12 -5.04 -10.67
C LYS A 14 29.25 -5.83 -9.36
N LYS A 15 28.39 -5.58 -8.36
CA LYS A 15 28.38 -6.36 -7.12
C LYS A 15 27.84 -7.78 -7.32
N GLY A 16 27.04 -8.01 -8.36
CA GLY A 16 26.47 -9.30 -8.72
C GLY A 16 25.28 -9.75 -7.85
N THR A 17 24.93 -9.01 -6.80
CA THR A 17 23.77 -9.34 -5.94
C THR A 17 22.59 -8.49 -6.38
N LEU A 18 21.72 -9.05 -7.23
CA LEU A 18 20.54 -8.33 -7.77
C LEU A 18 19.33 -8.40 -6.85
N SER A 19 19.21 -9.44 -6.05
CA SER A 19 18.21 -9.60 -5.01
C SER A 19 18.89 -10.20 -3.78
N ASP A 20 18.41 -9.81 -2.60
CA ASP A 20 18.93 -10.30 -1.33
C ASP A 20 17.76 -10.57 -0.36
N PHE A 21 16.58 -10.86 -0.90
CA PHE A 21 15.44 -11.32 -0.12
C PHE A 21 15.54 -12.82 0.12
N LEU A 22 15.45 -13.21 1.40
CA LEU A 22 15.31 -14.60 1.81
C LEU A 22 14.04 -14.78 2.62
N GLY A 23 13.30 -15.86 2.39
CA GLY A 23 12.07 -16.21 3.11
C GLY A 23 12.32 -16.82 4.50
N GLU A 24 13.46 -16.56 5.12
CA GLU A 24 13.86 -17.09 6.43
C GLU A 24 13.97 -15.96 7.48
N LYS A 25 13.96 -16.33 8.76
CA LYS A 25 14.14 -15.38 9.87
C LYS A 25 15.59 -14.88 9.93
N SER A 26 15.91 -13.90 9.09
CA SER A 26 17.22 -13.28 8.98
C SER A 26 17.09 -11.81 8.60
N PRO A 27 18.16 -10.98 8.70
CA PRO A 27 18.15 -9.61 8.19
C PRO A 27 17.81 -9.52 6.70
N LYS A 28 18.02 -10.57 5.93
CA LYS A 28 17.71 -10.63 4.50
C LYS A 28 16.22 -10.81 4.21
N PHE A 29 15.41 -11.17 5.20
CA PHE A 29 13.96 -11.13 5.10
C PHE A 29 13.44 -9.73 4.72
N TYR A 30 14.15 -8.70 5.15
CA TYR A 30 13.83 -7.30 4.84
C TYR A 30 14.42 -6.79 3.52
N GLY A 31 15.08 -7.67 2.75
CA GLY A 31 15.75 -7.33 1.51
C GLY A 31 17.19 -6.86 1.66
N GLY A 32 17.85 -6.59 0.52
CA GLY A 32 19.24 -6.17 0.47
C GLY A 32 19.46 -4.73 0.94
N TYR A 33 20.73 -4.36 1.05
CA TYR A 33 21.17 -3.05 1.56
C TYR A 33 20.48 -1.86 0.90
N ASN A 34 20.35 -1.87 -0.44
CA ASN A 34 19.77 -0.73 -1.17
C ASN A 34 18.26 -0.59 -0.90
N VAL A 35 17.54 -1.72 -0.81
CA VAL A 35 16.11 -1.76 -0.46
C VAL A 35 15.92 -1.17 0.94
N GLN A 36 16.60 -1.71 1.94
CA GLN A 36 16.49 -1.24 3.32
C GLN A 36 16.93 0.22 3.49
N LYS A 37 17.95 0.67 2.74
CA LYS A 37 18.37 2.07 2.75
C LYS A 37 17.29 2.98 2.19
N PHE A 38 16.63 2.56 1.11
CA PHE A 38 15.54 3.32 0.50
C PHE A 38 14.31 3.37 1.41
N GLU A 39 13.92 2.25 2.00
CA GLU A 39 12.82 2.20 2.98
C GLU A 39 13.06 3.16 4.15
N ARG A 40 14.25 3.14 4.76
CA ARG A 40 14.62 4.09 5.83
C ARG A 40 14.62 5.56 5.39
N TYR A 41 14.97 5.84 4.13
CA TYR A 41 14.87 7.19 3.59
C TYR A 41 13.40 7.62 3.48
N LEU A 42 12.53 6.75 3.00
CA LEU A 42 11.09 7.01 2.85
C LEU A 42 10.41 7.22 4.21
N GLU A 43 10.77 6.42 5.22
CA GLU A 43 10.28 6.59 6.61
C GLU A 43 10.55 8.01 7.11
N LYS A 44 11.77 8.50 6.89
CA LYS A 44 12.15 9.88 7.26
C LYS A 44 11.44 10.93 6.42
N TYR A 45 11.34 10.69 5.11
CA TYR A 45 10.73 11.64 4.18
C TYR A 45 9.25 11.84 4.47
N PHE A 46 8.49 10.75 4.58
CA PHE A 46 7.05 10.78 4.86
C PHE A 46 6.72 10.98 6.36
N LYS A 47 7.72 10.91 7.24
CA LYS A 47 7.56 10.96 8.71
C LYS A 47 6.62 9.89 9.23
N VAL A 48 6.81 8.67 8.77
CA VAL A 48 6.07 7.46 9.15
C VAL A 48 6.99 6.45 9.81
N LYS A 49 6.44 5.53 10.58
CA LYS A 49 7.22 4.48 11.23
C LYS A 49 7.77 3.44 10.26
N HIS A 50 7.01 3.12 9.22
CA HIS A 50 7.34 2.03 8.30
C HIS A 50 7.11 2.44 6.85
N ALA A 51 8.10 2.12 6.02
CA ALA A 51 7.99 2.09 4.58
C ALA A 51 8.40 0.70 4.08
N ILE A 52 7.64 0.15 3.15
CA ILE A 52 7.86 -1.19 2.59
C ILE A 52 7.80 -1.08 1.08
N THR A 53 8.85 -1.51 0.39
CA THR A 53 8.90 -1.48 -1.08
C THR A 53 8.38 -2.76 -1.69
N THR A 54 7.78 -2.65 -2.88
CA THR A 54 7.28 -3.75 -3.70
C THR A 54 7.73 -3.59 -5.15
N ASN A 55 7.58 -4.64 -5.95
CA ASN A 55 7.93 -4.62 -7.38
C ASN A 55 6.97 -3.77 -8.22
N SER A 56 5.78 -3.45 -7.72
CA SER A 56 4.83 -2.53 -8.33
C SER A 56 3.85 -2.00 -7.29
N TRP A 57 3.17 -0.89 -7.58
CA TRP A 57 2.12 -0.42 -6.69
C TRP A 57 0.88 -1.33 -6.71
N THR A 58 0.61 -2.01 -7.82
CA THR A 58 -0.44 -3.04 -7.87
C THR A 58 -0.19 -4.15 -6.84
N SER A 59 1.04 -4.67 -6.77
CA SER A 59 1.42 -5.62 -5.71
C SER A 59 1.34 -4.99 -4.32
N GLY A 60 1.64 -3.71 -4.19
CA GLY A 60 1.45 -2.96 -2.94
C GLY A 60 -0.01 -2.89 -2.52
N LEU A 61 -0.93 -2.61 -3.44
CA LEU A 61 -2.38 -2.62 -3.17
C LEU A 61 -2.87 -4.00 -2.75
N ILE A 62 -2.45 -5.05 -3.47
CA ILE A 62 -2.77 -6.44 -3.11
C ILE A 62 -2.30 -6.74 -1.68
N ALA A 63 -1.06 -6.36 -1.36
CA ALA A 63 -0.52 -6.55 -0.01
C ALA A 63 -1.26 -5.73 1.04
N ALA A 64 -1.66 -4.49 0.74
CA ALA A 64 -2.42 -3.63 1.65
C ALA A 64 -3.79 -4.21 1.98
N VAL A 65 -4.51 -4.70 0.97
CA VAL A 65 -5.81 -5.36 1.15
C VAL A 65 -5.67 -6.60 2.03
N GLY A 66 -4.64 -7.43 1.81
CA GLY A 66 -4.41 -8.60 2.68
C GLY A 66 -3.99 -8.23 4.10
N ALA A 67 -3.15 -7.19 4.25
CA ALA A 67 -2.62 -6.80 5.55
C ALA A 67 -3.67 -6.29 6.54
N ILE A 68 -4.78 -5.74 6.05
CA ILE A 68 -5.92 -5.33 6.90
C ILE A 68 -6.75 -6.51 7.41
N GLY A 69 -6.45 -7.75 6.97
CA GLY A 69 -7.15 -8.96 7.38
C GLY A 69 -8.39 -9.27 6.57
N THR A 70 -8.37 -8.97 5.27
CA THR A 70 -9.47 -9.24 4.34
C THR A 70 -9.71 -10.74 4.18
N GLU A 71 -10.96 -11.15 4.29
CA GLU A 71 -11.44 -12.52 4.10
C GLU A 71 -12.33 -12.64 2.84
N PRO A 72 -12.45 -13.83 2.24
CA PRO A 72 -13.35 -14.03 1.11
C PRO A 72 -14.79 -13.60 1.43
N GLY A 73 -15.35 -12.76 0.56
CA GLY A 73 -16.72 -12.25 0.70
C GLY A 73 -16.85 -10.95 1.50
N ASP A 74 -15.76 -10.45 2.08
CA ASP A 74 -15.69 -9.09 2.64
C ASP A 74 -15.91 -8.04 1.54
N GLU A 75 -16.46 -6.90 1.91
CA GLU A 75 -16.69 -5.79 1.01
C GLU A 75 -15.71 -4.63 1.30
N ILE A 76 -15.12 -4.10 0.23
CA ILE A 76 -14.27 -2.92 0.29
C ILE A 76 -14.82 -1.86 -0.66
N ILE A 77 -15.14 -0.68 -0.12
CA ILE A 77 -15.65 0.43 -0.92
C ILE A 77 -14.49 1.08 -1.67
N VAL A 78 -14.66 1.23 -2.98
CA VAL A 78 -13.66 1.83 -3.88
C VAL A 78 -14.36 2.77 -4.88
N THR A 79 -13.63 3.72 -5.44
CA THR A 79 -14.18 4.64 -6.45
C THR A 79 -14.39 3.95 -7.80
N THR A 80 -15.37 4.44 -8.57
CA THR A 80 -15.59 4.02 -9.97
C THR A 80 -14.56 4.63 -10.93
N TRP A 81 -14.00 5.79 -10.60
CA TRP A 81 -13.04 6.52 -11.42
C TRP A 81 -11.62 6.31 -10.91
N THR A 82 -10.98 5.27 -11.40
CA THR A 82 -9.60 4.91 -11.04
C THR A 82 -9.00 3.95 -12.07
N MET A 83 -7.70 3.72 -11.97
CA MET A 83 -7.09 2.58 -12.64
C MET A 83 -7.66 1.26 -12.09
N CYS A 84 -7.87 0.28 -12.94
CA CYS A 84 -8.45 -1.01 -12.55
C CYS A 84 -7.71 -1.70 -11.40
N ALA A 85 -6.41 -1.44 -11.22
CA ALA A 85 -5.60 -2.01 -10.14
C ALA A 85 -6.19 -1.81 -8.75
N SER A 86 -6.83 -0.66 -8.47
CA SER A 86 -7.45 -0.38 -7.17
C SER A 86 -8.59 -1.36 -6.87
N ALA A 87 -9.40 -1.71 -7.88
CA ALA A 87 -10.50 -2.68 -7.72
C ALA A 87 -10.01 -4.14 -7.82
N THR A 88 -9.09 -4.44 -8.74
CA THR A 88 -8.61 -5.81 -8.92
C THR A 88 -7.77 -6.30 -7.74
N ALA A 89 -7.12 -5.42 -7.00
CA ALA A 89 -6.43 -5.77 -5.76
C ALA A 89 -7.40 -6.34 -4.71
N ILE A 90 -8.65 -5.87 -4.67
CA ILE A 90 -9.70 -6.38 -3.80
C ILE A 90 -10.12 -7.79 -4.24
N LEU A 91 -10.34 -7.97 -5.54
CA LEU A 91 -10.72 -9.27 -6.12
C LEU A 91 -9.65 -10.34 -5.90
N HIS A 92 -8.38 -9.96 -5.79
CA HIS A 92 -7.28 -10.89 -5.54
C HIS A 92 -7.45 -11.68 -4.23
N TRP A 93 -8.12 -11.10 -3.25
CA TRP A 93 -8.43 -11.72 -1.96
C TRP A 93 -9.83 -12.36 -1.91
N ASN A 94 -10.49 -12.56 -3.06
CA ASN A 94 -11.88 -13.00 -3.15
C ASN A 94 -12.84 -12.10 -2.37
N ALA A 95 -12.47 -10.86 -2.12
CA ALA A 95 -13.32 -9.81 -1.58
C ALA A 95 -14.10 -9.10 -2.70
N ILE A 96 -15.12 -8.35 -2.33
CA ILE A 96 -16.06 -7.74 -3.26
C ILE A 96 -15.81 -6.23 -3.30
N PRO A 97 -15.39 -5.65 -4.44
CA PRO A 97 -15.33 -4.21 -4.59
C PRO A 97 -16.74 -3.62 -4.68
N ILE A 98 -17.08 -2.74 -3.76
CA ILE A 98 -18.33 -1.98 -3.77
C ILE A 98 -18.03 -0.60 -4.32
N PHE A 99 -18.60 -0.28 -5.47
CA PHE A 99 -18.30 0.98 -6.13
C PHE A 99 -19.11 2.14 -5.55
N ALA A 100 -18.40 3.17 -5.07
CA ALA A 100 -18.97 4.45 -4.71
C ALA A 100 -18.76 5.46 -5.85
N ASP A 101 -19.68 6.39 -5.98
CA ASP A 101 -19.62 7.46 -6.97
C ASP A 101 -18.53 8.49 -6.62
N ILE A 102 -18.29 9.42 -7.52
CA ILE A 102 -17.28 10.47 -7.41
C ILE A 102 -17.92 11.85 -7.18
N GLU A 103 -17.15 12.73 -6.59
CA GLU A 103 -17.44 14.16 -6.58
C GLU A 103 -17.21 14.73 -7.98
N THR A 104 -18.18 15.47 -8.52
CA THR A 104 -18.12 16.00 -9.90
C THR A 104 -16.99 17.01 -10.12
N GLU A 105 -16.55 17.69 -9.06
CA GLU A 105 -15.52 18.74 -9.17
C GLU A 105 -14.10 18.19 -9.03
N THR A 106 -13.91 17.16 -8.22
CA THR A 106 -12.57 16.63 -7.90
C THR A 106 -12.28 15.28 -8.55
N PHE A 107 -13.30 14.55 -8.98
CA PHE A 107 -13.27 13.16 -9.46
C PHE A 107 -12.82 12.16 -8.39
N ASN A 108 -12.60 12.61 -7.16
CA ASN A 108 -12.33 11.74 -6.03
C ASN A 108 -13.62 11.08 -5.52
N ILE A 109 -13.46 10.00 -4.78
CA ILE A 109 -14.58 9.29 -4.18
C ILE A 109 -15.47 10.22 -3.33
N ASP A 110 -16.79 10.20 -3.55
CA ASP A 110 -17.74 11.01 -2.76
C ASP A 110 -18.00 10.37 -1.39
N PRO A 111 -17.67 11.08 -0.29
CA PRO A 111 -17.95 10.59 1.06
C PRO A 111 -19.43 10.25 1.34
N LYS A 112 -20.38 10.96 0.69
CA LYS A 112 -21.80 10.64 0.82
C LYS A 112 -22.14 9.31 0.14
N SER A 113 -21.54 9.05 -1.02
CA SER A 113 -21.68 7.79 -1.72
C SER A 113 -21.02 6.64 -0.95
N ILE A 114 -19.87 6.87 -0.30
CA ILE A 114 -19.27 5.89 0.62
C ILE A 114 -20.28 5.49 1.68
N GLU A 115 -20.81 6.45 2.43
CA GLU A 115 -21.70 6.18 3.57
C GLU A 115 -22.98 5.44 3.15
N LYS A 116 -23.52 5.74 1.98
CA LYS A 116 -24.71 5.10 1.41
C LYS A 116 -24.47 3.62 1.06
N ASN A 117 -23.25 3.25 0.69
CA ASN A 117 -22.90 1.91 0.23
C ASN A 117 -22.36 0.98 1.33
N ILE A 118 -22.27 1.46 2.59
CA ILE A 118 -21.82 0.63 3.71
C ILE A 118 -22.84 -0.43 4.05
N THR A 119 -22.39 -1.68 4.14
CA THR A 119 -23.17 -2.83 4.61
C THR A 119 -22.52 -3.46 5.85
N LYS A 120 -23.12 -4.52 6.37
CA LYS A 120 -22.52 -5.29 7.48
C LYS A 120 -21.26 -6.08 7.09
N LYS A 121 -20.99 -6.23 5.79
CA LYS A 121 -19.81 -6.90 5.24
C LYS A 121 -18.68 -5.93 4.89
N THR A 122 -18.96 -4.64 4.91
CA THR A 122 -17.95 -3.62 4.59
C THR A 122 -16.91 -3.57 5.69
N ILE A 123 -15.64 -3.79 5.33
CA ILE A 123 -14.51 -3.78 6.26
C ILE A 123 -13.56 -2.59 6.04
N ALA A 124 -13.53 -2.04 4.82
CA ALA A 124 -12.59 -0.97 4.48
C ALA A 124 -13.11 -0.04 3.39
N ILE A 125 -12.44 1.10 3.30
CA ILE A 125 -12.55 2.08 2.22
C ILE A 125 -11.17 2.17 1.55
N LEU A 126 -11.14 2.04 0.21
CA LEU A 126 -9.96 2.29 -0.61
C LEU A 126 -10.16 3.63 -1.33
N ALA A 127 -9.54 4.67 -0.82
CA ALA A 127 -9.61 6.03 -1.36
C ALA A 127 -8.46 6.29 -2.31
N VAL A 128 -8.77 6.83 -3.49
CA VAL A 128 -7.76 7.13 -4.53
C VAL A 128 -7.58 8.64 -4.61
N ASP A 129 -6.34 9.11 -4.65
CA ASP A 129 -5.99 10.50 -4.92
C ASP A 129 -5.84 10.69 -6.45
N ILE A 130 -6.97 10.79 -7.13
CA ILE A 130 -6.97 10.83 -8.59
C ILE A 130 -6.34 12.13 -9.13
N PHE A 131 -5.56 12.05 -10.20
CA PHE A 131 -4.83 13.17 -10.82
C PHE A 131 -3.89 13.92 -9.87
N GLY A 132 -3.53 13.33 -8.73
CA GLY A 132 -2.68 13.96 -7.72
C GLY A 132 -3.46 14.89 -6.77
N HIS A 133 -4.78 14.95 -6.87
CA HIS A 133 -5.63 15.69 -5.95
C HIS A 133 -6.07 14.80 -4.78
N PRO A 134 -5.79 15.18 -3.51
CA PRO A 134 -6.14 14.35 -2.38
C PRO A 134 -7.65 14.17 -2.21
N ALA A 135 -8.08 12.96 -1.90
CA ALA A 135 -9.45 12.70 -1.50
C ALA A 135 -9.78 13.42 -0.18
N ASN A 136 -11.06 13.62 0.11
CA ASN A 136 -11.52 14.29 1.34
C ASN A 136 -11.30 13.39 2.58
N MET A 137 -10.03 13.23 2.95
CA MET A 137 -9.62 12.32 4.04
C MET A 137 -10.26 12.65 5.39
N LYS A 138 -10.58 13.93 5.63
CA LYS A 138 -11.27 14.33 6.87
C LYS A 138 -12.65 13.70 6.97
N MET A 139 -13.42 13.72 5.89
CA MET A 139 -14.75 13.10 5.85
C MET A 139 -14.67 11.58 5.80
N ILE A 140 -13.76 11.04 5.00
CA ILE A 140 -13.53 9.59 4.87
C ILE A 140 -13.17 9.00 6.23
N ASN A 141 -12.22 9.58 6.95
CA ASN A 141 -11.80 9.10 8.27
C ASN A 141 -12.92 9.24 9.32
N LYS A 142 -13.77 10.27 9.22
CA LYS A 142 -14.95 10.40 10.08
C LYS A 142 -15.93 9.25 9.86
N ILE A 143 -16.18 8.89 8.61
CA ILE A 143 -17.05 7.77 8.24
C ILE A 143 -16.41 6.45 8.69
N ALA A 144 -15.14 6.23 8.37
CA ALA A 144 -14.41 5.03 8.76
C ALA A 144 -14.46 4.81 10.30
N LYS A 145 -14.24 5.86 11.08
CA LYS A 145 -14.35 5.80 12.54
C LYS A 145 -15.77 5.46 13.01
N LYS A 146 -16.79 6.06 12.38
CA LYS A 146 -18.21 5.82 12.75
C LYS A 146 -18.63 4.36 12.54
N TYR A 147 -18.12 3.74 11.46
CA TYR A 147 -18.50 2.38 11.07
C TYR A 147 -17.42 1.34 11.36
N ASN A 148 -16.35 1.72 12.07
CA ASN A 148 -15.20 0.85 12.40
C ASN A 148 -14.54 0.22 11.16
N LEU A 149 -14.37 1.00 10.09
CA LEU A 149 -13.75 0.59 8.83
C LEU A 149 -12.27 0.93 8.79
N LYS A 150 -11.49 0.17 8.05
CA LYS A 150 -10.10 0.50 7.72
C LYS A 150 -10.04 1.43 6.51
N VAL A 151 -8.96 2.19 6.39
CA VAL A 151 -8.76 3.11 5.27
C VAL A 151 -7.42 2.80 4.59
N ILE A 152 -7.51 2.37 3.33
CA ILE A 152 -6.36 2.24 2.43
C ILE A 152 -6.37 3.45 1.50
N THR A 153 -5.22 4.08 1.27
CA THR A 153 -5.11 5.20 0.34
C THR A 153 -4.23 4.84 -0.85
N ASP A 154 -4.79 4.94 -2.04
CA ASP A 154 -4.07 4.77 -3.31
C ASP A 154 -3.57 6.13 -3.79
N ASN A 155 -2.30 6.38 -3.54
CA ASN A 155 -1.64 7.64 -3.85
C ASN A 155 -0.69 7.49 -5.06
N ALA A 156 -1.01 6.58 -5.97
CA ALA A 156 -0.19 6.31 -7.16
C ALA A 156 0.09 7.54 -8.02
N GLN A 157 -0.71 8.59 -7.90
CA GLN A 157 -0.62 9.82 -8.68
C GLN A 157 -0.28 11.05 -7.83
N SER A 158 -0.10 10.91 -6.50
CA SER A 158 -0.03 12.05 -5.56
C SER A 158 1.23 12.07 -4.69
N ILE A 159 2.32 11.46 -5.16
CA ILE A 159 3.59 11.47 -4.40
C ILE A 159 4.06 12.91 -4.15
N GLY A 160 4.32 13.24 -2.88
CA GLY A 160 4.73 14.58 -2.48
C GLY A 160 3.59 15.59 -2.26
N THR A 161 2.34 15.21 -2.53
CA THR A 161 1.17 16.05 -2.28
C THR A 161 0.84 16.11 -0.79
N TYR A 162 0.24 17.21 -0.37
CA TYR A 162 -0.20 17.44 1.00
C TYR A 162 -1.72 17.60 1.09
N TYR A 163 -2.30 17.03 2.15
CA TYR A 163 -3.64 17.33 2.61
C TYR A 163 -3.57 17.70 4.09
N ASP A 164 -4.11 18.87 4.45
CA ASP A 164 -4.13 19.37 5.84
C ASP A 164 -2.75 19.26 6.54
N LYS A 165 -1.70 19.78 5.89
CA LYS A 165 -0.30 19.81 6.36
C LYS A 165 0.38 18.44 6.55
N LYS A 166 -0.25 17.35 6.14
CA LYS A 166 0.33 16.01 6.14
C LYS A 166 0.53 15.52 4.71
N TYR A 167 1.51 14.68 4.51
CA TYR A 167 1.67 14.00 3.21
C TYR A 167 0.43 13.18 2.89
N SER A 168 -0.04 13.29 1.65
CA SER A 168 -1.00 12.35 1.09
C SER A 168 -0.44 10.94 1.20
N GLY A 169 -1.29 9.98 1.52
CA GLY A 169 -0.87 8.60 1.84
C GLY A 169 -0.60 8.32 3.31
N THR A 170 -0.41 9.37 4.16
CA THR A 170 -0.15 9.17 5.60
C THR A 170 -1.41 9.34 6.47
N GLN A 171 -2.59 9.42 5.87
CA GLN A 171 -3.82 9.74 6.58
C GLN A 171 -4.81 8.58 6.65
N GLY A 172 -4.49 7.45 6.07
CA GLY A 172 -5.18 6.17 6.23
C GLY A 172 -4.43 5.22 7.16
N ASP A 173 -4.92 4.00 7.29
CA ASP A 173 -4.24 2.92 8.01
C ASP A 173 -3.00 2.43 7.22
N ILE A 174 -3.15 2.31 5.91
CA ILE A 174 -2.07 1.98 4.96
C ILE A 174 -2.23 2.90 3.75
N GLY A 175 -1.14 3.52 3.31
CA GLY A 175 -1.10 4.26 2.08
C GLY A 175 0.10 3.86 1.22
N GLY A 176 0.16 4.39 0.00
CA GLY A 176 1.36 4.15 -0.79
C GLY A 176 1.34 4.71 -2.20
N PHE A 177 2.46 4.53 -2.88
CA PHE A 177 2.78 5.24 -4.10
C PHE A 177 3.31 4.31 -5.18
N SER A 178 3.08 4.67 -6.43
CA SER A 178 3.64 3.99 -7.60
C SER A 178 4.97 4.63 -8.02
N LEU A 179 5.92 3.77 -8.36
CA LEU A 179 7.19 4.13 -9.00
C LEU A 179 7.28 3.62 -10.44
N ASN A 180 6.12 3.37 -11.07
CA ASN A 180 6.04 2.99 -12.48
C ASN A 180 6.62 4.09 -13.38
N CYS A 181 7.14 3.71 -14.55
CA CYS A 181 7.84 4.60 -15.49
C CYS A 181 7.06 5.87 -15.91
N HIS A 182 5.73 5.87 -15.82
CA HIS A 182 4.89 7.04 -16.11
C HIS A 182 4.70 7.99 -14.93
N LYS A 183 5.28 7.70 -13.75
CA LYS A 183 5.13 8.53 -12.56
C LYS A 183 6.21 9.61 -12.47
N HIS A 184 5.94 10.66 -11.68
CA HIS A 184 6.87 11.78 -11.47
C HIS A 184 8.22 11.33 -10.91
N ILE A 185 8.21 10.32 -10.04
CA ILE A 185 9.39 9.63 -9.54
C ILE A 185 9.22 8.16 -9.92
N ASN A 186 10.21 7.59 -10.59
CA ASN A 186 10.11 6.22 -11.06
C ASN A 186 11.41 5.43 -10.95
N THR A 187 11.25 4.12 -10.90
CA THR A 187 12.35 3.14 -10.92
C THR A 187 12.20 2.14 -12.07
N GLY A 188 11.46 2.54 -13.12
CA GLY A 188 10.95 1.66 -14.15
C GLY A 188 9.66 0.99 -13.69
N GLU A 189 9.75 0.11 -12.73
CA GLU A 189 8.65 -0.46 -11.96
C GLU A 189 8.97 -0.41 -10.46
N GLY A 190 7.94 -0.26 -9.63
CA GLY A 190 8.08 -0.26 -8.18
C GLY A 190 6.84 0.27 -7.47
N GLY A 191 6.76 -0.03 -6.19
CA GLY A 191 5.74 0.47 -5.29
C GLY A 191 6.30 0.76 -3.90
N ILE A 192 5.62 1.62 -3.17
CA ILE A 192 5.94 2.00 -1.80
C ILE A 192 4.67 1.89 -0.98
N LEU A 193 4.70 1.15 0.09
CA LEU A 193 3.69 1.13 1.14
C LEU A 193 4.20 1.91 2.34
N ILE A 194 3.33 2.64 3.01
CA ILE A 194 3.63 3.37 4.24
C ILE A 194 2.55 3.15 5.29
N THR A 195 2.95 3.03 6.55
CA THR A 195 2.04 2.89 7.69
C THR A 195 2.72 3.24 9.01
N ASP A 196 1.95 3.68 10.00
CA ASP A 196 2.41 3.85 11.38
C ASP A 196 2.04 2.66 12.27
N ASN A 197 1.33 1.66 11.72
CA ASN A 197 0.88 0.49 12.46
C ASN A 197 1.91 -0.64 12.33
N ASP A 198 2.47 -1.06 13.48
CA ASP A 198 3.51 -2.10 13.54
C ASP A 198 2.99 -3.48 13.08
N GLU A 199 1.72 -3.79 13.37
CA GLU A 199 1.08 -5.05 12.94
C GLU A 199 0.89 -5.09 11.42
N TYR A 200 0.36 -4.01 10.82
CA TYR A 200 0.23 -3.93 9.37
C TYR A 200 1.59 -3.97 8.67
N ALA A 201 2.58 -3.28 9.19
CA ALA A 201 3.93 -3.34 8.64
C ALA A 201 4.52 -4.75 8.65
N ASN A 202 4.28 -5.50 9.73
CA ASN A 202 4.68 -6.90 9.83
C ASN A 202 3.96 -7.77 8.80
N ARG A 203 2.63 -7.68 8.71
CA ARG A 203 1.82 -8.42 7.72
C ARG A 203 2.25 -8.10 6.29
N LEU A 204 2.45 -6.82 5.96
CA LEU A 204 2.94 -6.38 4.65
C LEU A 204 4.28 -7.02 4.26
N ARG A 205 5.22 -7.09 5.19
CA ARG A 205 6.52 -7.74 4.97
C ARG A 205 6.38 -9.24 4.76
N HIS A 206 5.48 -9.90 5.47
CA HIS A 206 5.20 -11.32 5.30
C HIS A 206 4.54 -11.60 3.94
N ILE A 207 3.53 -10.85 3.56
CA ILE A 207 2.89 -10.99 2.24
C ILE A 207 3.90 -10.74 1.11
N ARG A 208 4.77 -9.72 1.26
CA ARG A 208 5.80 -9.41 0.26
C ARG A 208 6.81 -10.53 0.04
N ASN A 209 7.16 -11.29 1.05
CA ASN A 209 8.33 -12.18 1.00
C ASN A 209 8.09 -13.57 1.61
N HIS A 210 7.01 -14.24 1.20
CA HIS A 210 6.81 -15.64 1.54
C HIS A 210 7.06 -15.96 3.04
N ALA A 211 6.17 -15.49 3.90
CA ALA A 211 6.27 -15.59 5.36
C ALA A 211 6.49 -17.01 5.94
N GLU A 212 6.29 -18.01 5.13
CA GLU A 212 6.25 -19.43 5.49
C GLU A 212 7.41 -19.86 6.41
N ALA A 213 8.65 -19.55 6.02
CA ALA A 213 9.82 -19.93 6.81
C ALA A 213 10.03 -19.10 8.08
N VAL A 214 9.48 -17.89 8.13
CA VAL A 214 9.51 -17.04 9.33
C VAL A 214 8.47 -17.48 10.33
N VAL A 215 7.29 -17.84 9.84
CA VAL A 215 6.15 -18.28 10.64
C VAL A 215 6.39 -19.67 11.24
N SER A 216 7.02 -20.58 10.51
CA SER A 216 7.34 -21.93 11.00
C SER A 216 8.24 -21.94 12.23
N ASN A 217 9.00 -20.87 12.48
CA ASN A 217 9.83 -20.69 13.67
C ASN A 217 9.09 -20.04 14.85
N ASP A 218 7.84 -19.62 14.67
CA ASP A 218 7.02 -18.97 15.70
C ASP A 218 5.60 -19.59 15.74
N ILE A 219 5.59 -20.92 15.91
CA ILE A 219 4.36 -21.76 15.86
C ILE A 219 3.29 -21.28 16.86
N ASN A 220 3.69 -20.65 17.96
CA ASN A 220 2.75 -20.18 18.99
C ASN A 220 1.97 -18.91 18.59
N ASN A 221 2.40 -18.20 17.53
CA ASN A 221 1.78 -16.98 17.03
C ASN A 221 1.29 -17.12 15.57
N PHE A 222 1.22 -18.35 15.07
CA PHE A 222 0.76 -18.61 13.72
C PHE A 222 -0.75 -18.36 13.60
N THR A 223 -1.13 -17.43 12.75
CA THR A 223 -2.49 -17.30 12.24
C THR A 223 -2.50 -17.65 10.75
N PRO A 224 -3.44 -18.48 10.27
CA PRO A 224 -3.52 -18.90 8.86
C PRO A 224 -3.53 -17.73 7.87
N ASN A 225 -3.97 -16.56 8.32
CA ASN A 225 -4.07 -15.32 7.52
C ASN A 225 -2.73 -14.61 7.31
N MET A 226 -1.61 -15.18 7.74
CA MET A 226 -0.26 -14.62 7.56
C MET A 226 0.52 -15.28 6.42
N ILE A 227 -0.09 -16.16 5.66
CA ILE A 227 0.57 -16.81 4.52
C ILE A 227 0.79 -15.77 3.43
N GLY A 228 2.06 -15.60 3.05
CA GLY A 228 2.43 -14.73 1.94
C GLY A 228 1.99 -15.32 0.58
N HIS A 229 1.60 -14.46 -0.33
CA HIS A 229 1.28 -14.79 -1.73
C HIS A 229 2.47 -14.55 -2.64
#